data_837532c40d39aaecfdc4aa8738c12613
#
_entry.id   837532c40d39aaecfdc4aa8738c12613
#
_cell.length_a   1.000
_cell.length_b   1.000
_cell.length_c   1.000
_cell.angle_alpha   90.00
_cell.angle_beta   90.00
_cell.angle_gamma   90.00
#
_symmetry.space_group_name_H-M   'P 1'
#
loop_
_entity.id
_entity.type
_entity.pdbx_description
1 polymer ?
#
loop_
_entity_poly.entity_id
_entity_poly.type
_entity_poly.pdbx_seq_one_letter_code
_entity_poly.pdbx_strand_id
1 'polypeptide(L)'
;LPLKSSGFTLFEIIIALFVISIAVIPMMKSFGPAMSTAAIVEKTAVLSNQARATMERLLVLDFDTLKSKTDLSQPLSGNDVFGDSDETFTFEGDSYTPQITISDASGDASKTLLDLTVTLESMSISTRKADF
;
A
#
# COMPACT_ATOMS: atom_id res chain seq x y z
N LEU A 1 -55.55 39.26 4.91
CA LEU A 1 -55.60 38.51 3.67
C LEU A 1 -55.36 37.04 4.03
N PRO A 2 -56.29 36.09 3.78
CA PRO A 2 -56.10 34.69 4.05
C PRO A 2 -55.06 34.13 3.04
N LEU A 3 -53.98 33.55 3.53
CA LEU A 3 -53.06 32.78 2.73
C LEU A 3 -53.77 31.52 2.24
N LYS A 4 -53.94 31.43 0.93
CA LYS A 4 -54.56 30.28 0.27
C LYS A 4 -53.53 29.12 0.36
N SER A 5 -53.73 28.18 1.26
CA SER A 5 -52.96 26.97 1.33
C SER A 5 -53.32 26.09 0.13
N SER A 6 -52.56 26.17 -0.94
CA SER A 6 -52.65 25.21 -2.02
C SER A 6 -51.94 23.93 -1.57
N GLY A 7 -52.69 22.86 -1.33
CA GLY A 7 -52.13 21.52 -1.11
C GLY A 7 -51.49 20.99 -2.40
N PHE A 8 -50.43 20.22 -2.26
CA PHE A 8 -49.81 19.51 -3.40
C PHE A 8 -50.82 18.58 -4.06
N THR A 9 -50.87 18.63 -5.39
CA THR A 9 -51.68 17.69 -6.16
C THR A 9 -50.99 16.32 -6.22
N LEU A 10 -51.79 15.24 -6.31
CA LEU A 10 -51.25 13.88 -6.49
C LEU A 10 -50.28 13.80 -7.68
N PHE A 11 -50.58 14.51 -8.75
CA PHE A 11 -49.78 14.57 -9.96
C PHE A 11 -48.38 15.21 -9.70
N GLU A 12 -48.34 16.27 -8.89
CA GLU A 12 -47.08 16.95 -8.51
C GLU A 12 -46.18 16.06 -7.67
N ILE A 13 -46.76 15.25 -6.77
CA ILE A 13 -46.00 14.26 -5.98
C ILE A 13 -45.44 13.18 -6.89
N ILE A 14 -46.19 12.67 -7.87
CA ILE A 14 -45.73 11.67 -8.83
C ILE A 14 -44.58 12.20 -9.66
N ILE A 15 -44.66 13.42 -10.17
CA ILE A 15 -43.59 14.06 -10.94
C ILE A 15 -42.33 14.26 -10.07
N ALA A 16 -42.50 14.73 -8.83
CA ALA A 16 -41.40 14.92 -7.91
C ALA A 16 -40.63 13.58 -7.63
N LEU A 17 -41.36 12.49 -7.38
CA LEU A 17 -40.80 11.16 -7.19
C LEU A 17 -40.07 10.64 -8.44
N PHE A 18 -40.62 10.93 -9.62
CA PHE A 18 -39.99 10.53 -10.88
C PHE A 18 -38.67 11.27 -11.10
N VAL A 19 -38.63 12.58 -10.87
CA VAL A 19 -37.43 13.41 -10.97
C VAL A 19 -36.37 12.97 -9.96
N ILE A 20 -36.76 12.71 -8.71
CA ILE A 20 -35.85 12.21 -7.67
C ILE A 20 -35.28 10.85 -8.09
N SER A 21 -36.08 9.93 -8.62
CA SER A 21 -35.63 8.61 -9.05
C SER A 21 -34.59 8.70 -10.15
N ILE A 22 -34.75 9.60 -11.13
CA ILE A 22 -33.75 9.81 -12.20
C ILE A 22 -32.45 10.40 -11.65
N ALA A 23 -32.52 11.26 -10.63
CA ALA A 23 -31.34 11.90 -10.04
C ALA A 23 -30.55 10.95 -9.12
N VAL A 24 -31.24 10.10 -8.35
CA VAL A 24 -30.62 9.19 -7.36
C VAL A 24 -29.79 8.09 -8.02
N ILE A 25 -30.24 7.51 -9.13
CA ILE A 25 -29.56 6.40 -9.81
C ILE A 25 -28.12 6.77 -10.25
N PRO A 26 -27.84 7.90 -10.92
CA PRO A 26 -26.48 8.31 -11.25
C PRO A 26 -25.61 8.59 -10.02
N MET A 27 -26.19 9.18 -8.98
CA MET A 27 -25.46 9.44 -7.73
C MET A 27 -24.99 8.14 -7.09
N MET A 28 -25.84 7.14 -6.95
CA MET A 28 -25.45 5.83 -6.39
C MET A 28 -24.33 5.15 -7.20
N LYS A 29 -24.33 5.27 -8.52
CA LYS A 29 -23.27 4.73 -9.38
C LYS A 29 -21.93 5.43 -9.20
N SER A 30 -21.93 6.68 -8.78
CA SER A 30 -20.69 7.45 -8.54
C SER A 30 -20.03 7.12 -7.20
N PHE A 31 -20.77 6.64 -6.21
CA PHE A 31 -20.21 6.28 -4.90
C PHE A 31 -19.45 4.97 -4.90
N GLY A 32 -19.85 3.96 -5.68
CA GLY A 32 -19.19 2.67 -5.73
C GLY A 32 -17.69 2.75 -6.10
N PRO A 33 -17.31 3.38 -7.22
CA PRO A 33 -15.90 3.56 -7.58
C PRO A 33 -15.09 4.39 -6.57
N ALA A 34 -15.71 5.41 -5.95
CA ALA A 34 -15.04 6.24 -4.96
C ALA A 34 -14.64 5.45 -3.70
N MET A 35 -15.51 4.57 -3.23
CA MET A 35 -15.23 3.73 -2.06
C MET A 35 -14.16 2.69 -2.35
N SER A 36 -14.18 2.04 -3.52
CA SER A 36 -13.14 1.07 -3.90
C SER A 36 -11.77 1.72 -4.09
N THR A 37 -11.73 2.93 -4.64
CA THR A 37 -10.48 3.69 -4.80
C THR A 37 -9.90 4.08 -3.43
N ALA A 38 -10.74 4.50 -2.48
CA ALA A 38 -10.29 4.84 -1.14
C ALA A 38 -9.63 3.65 -0.43
N ALA A 39 -10.21 2.45 -0.50
CA ALA A 39 -9.65 1.24 0.08
C ALA A 39 -8.30 0.86 -0.56
N ILE A 40 -8.17 0.98 -1.88
CA ILE A 40 -6.90 0.72 -2.58
C ILE A 40 -5.82 1.71 -2.14
N VAL A 41 -6.15 2.99 -2.02
CA VAL A 41 -5.21 4.03 -1.58
C VAL A 41 -4.76 3.78 -0.14
N GLU A 42 -5.65 3.41 0.75
CA GLU A 42 -5.33 3.08 2.14
C GLU A 42 -4.40 1.87 2.21
N LYS A 43 -4.71 0.78 1.53
CA LYS A 43 -3.85 -0.41 1.45
C LYS A 43 -2.46 -0.04 0.94
N THR A 44 -2.37 0.70 -0.16
CA THR A 44 -1.10 1.12 -0.75
C THR A 44 -0.27 1.98 0.20
N ALA A 45 -0.92 2.87 0.95
CA ALA A 45 -0.24 3.71 1.94
C ALA A 45 0.34 2.87 3.10
N VAL A 46 -0.42 1.92 3.62
CA VAL A 46 0.04 1.02 4.69
C VAL A 46 1.22 0.17 4.23
N LEU A 47 1.11 -0.48 3.06
CA LEU A 47 2.19 -1.28 2.48
C LEU A 47 3.45 -0.45 2.23
N SER A 48 3.32 0.77 1.72
CA SER A 48 4.43 1.68 1.48
C SER A 48 5.14 2.08 2.77
N ASN A 49 4.40 2.40 3.82
CA ASN A 49 4.96 2.74 5.12
C ASN A 49 5.71 1.57 5.73
N GLN A 50 5.17 0.35 5.64
CA GLN A 50 5.82 -0.84 6.14
C GLN A 50 7.10 -1.17 5.36
N ALA A 51 7.05 -1.11 4.03
CA ALA A 51 8.24 -1.33 3.20
C ALA A 51 9.35 -0.31 3.50
N ARG A 52 8.99 0.96 3.76
CA ARG A 52 9.95 1.99 4.19
C ARG A 52 10.55 1.68 5.56
N ALA A 53 9.72 1.28 6.52
CA ALA A 53 10.21 0.92 7.86
C ALA A 53 11.22 -0.24 7.80
N THR A 54 10.92 -1.28 7.02
CA THR A 54 11.85 -2.39 6.80
C THR A 54 13.15 -1.92 6.10
N MET A 55 13.03 -1.04 5.10
CA MET A 55 14.21 -0.45 4.43
C MET A 55 15.07 0.38 5.37
N GLU A 56 14.46 1.19 6.24
CA GLU A 56 15.19 1.98 7.25
C GLU A 56 15.95 1.05 8.22
N ARG A 57 15.35 -0.05 8.67
CA ARG A 57 16.04 -1.07 9.47
C ARG A 57 17.23 -1.68 8.74
N LEU A 58 17.08 -1.99 7.44
CA LEU A 58 18.19 -2.48 6.62
C LEU A 58 19.36 -1.49 6.54
N LEU A 59 19.04 -0.20 6.39
CA LEU A 59 20.06 0.84 6.29
C LEU A 59 20.87 1.03 7.58
N VAL A 60 20.28 0.71 8.73
CA VAL A 60 20.97 0.78 10.04
C VAL A 60 21.94 -0.38 10.24
N LEU A 61 21.72 -1.53 9.58
CA LEU A 61 22.64 -2.67 9.68
C LEU A 61 24.02 -2.30 9.12
N ASP A 62 25.05 -2.89 9.73
CA ASP A 62 26.43 -2.76 9.26
C ASP A 62 26.61 -3.31 7.86
N PHE A 63 27.51 -2.69 7.07
CA PHE A 63 27.76 -3.08 5.68
C PHE A 63 28.24 -4.52 5.56
N ASP A 64 29.16 -4.96 6.42
CA ASP A 64 29.70 -6.32 6.42
C ASP A 64 28.62 -7.36 6.71
N THR A 65 27.67 -7.03 7.61
CA THR A 65 26.51 -7.88 7.90
C THR A 65 25.66 -8.07 6.65
N LEU A 66 25.32 -7.01 5.94
CA LEU A 66 24.55 -7.06 4.69
C LEU A 66 25.32 -7.81 3.58
N LYS A 67 26.61 -7.56 3.47
CA LYS A 67 27.50 -8.20 2.50
C LYS A 67 27.52 -9.73 2.67
N SER A 68 27.55 -10.23 3.90
CA SER A 68 27.50 -11.66 4.19
C SER A 68 26.18 -12.32 3.76
N LYS A 69 25.10 -11.54 3.62
CA LYS A 69 23.78 -12.02 3.21
C LYS A 69 23.61 -12.12 1.70
N THR A 70 24.49 -11.51 0.89
CA THR A 70 24.42 -11.58 -0.57
C THR A 70 24.60 -13.00 -1.12
N ASP A 71 25.26 -13.87 -0.38
CA ASP A 71 25.54 -15.26 -0.78
C ASP A 71 24.39 -16.22 -0.41
N LEU A 72 23.37 -15.75 0.29
CA LEU A 72 22.20 -16.53 0.62
C LEU A 72 21.20 -16.60 -0.54
N SER A 73 20.34 -17.61 -0.53
CA SER A 73 19.25 -17.70 -1.51
C SER A 73 18.27 -16.54 -1.34
N GLN A 74 18.11 -15.77 -2.40
CA GLN A 74 17.20 -14.60 -2.43
C GLN A 74 15.81 -15.00 -2.94
N PRO A 75 14.71 -14.34 -2.53
CA PRO A 75 14.65 -13.28 -1.50
C PRO A 75 14.78 -13.81 -0.07
N LEU A 76 15.22 -12.95 0.83
CA LEU A 76 15.38 -13.22 2.25
C LEU A 76 14.14 -12.80 3.03
N SER A 77 13.86 -13.47 4.16
CA SER A 77 12.87 -13.01 5.14
C SER A 77 13.48 -12.03 6.15
N GLY A 78 12.65 -11.37 6.93
CA GLY A 78 13.11 -10.52 8.05
C GLY A 78 13.94 -11.32 9.05
N ASN A 79 13.57 -12.57 9.34
CA ASN A 79 14.33 -13.46 10.21
C ASN A 79 15.73 -13.75 9.70
N ASP A 80 15.91 -13.96 8.37
CA ASP A 80 17.22 -14.21 7.78
C ASP A 80 18.16 -13.01 7.89
N VAL A 81 17.62 -11.81 7.87
CA VAL A 81 18.38 -10.56 7.85
C VAL A 81 18.59 -10.00 9.24
N PHE A 82 17.54 -9.91 10.05
CA PHE A 82 17.56 -9.25 11.36
C PHE A 82 17.76 -10.22 12.53
N GLY A 83 17.53 -11.53 12.30
CA GLY A 83 17.67 -12.56 13.33
C GLY A 83 16.53 -12.57 14.35
N ASP A 84 15.45 -11.86 14.08
CA ASP A 84 14.21 -11.84 14.86
C ASP A 84 13.03 -12.38 14.03
N SER A 85 11.79 -12.08 14.37
CA SER A 85 10.62 -12.55 13.63
C SER A 85 10.54 -11.96 12.22
N ASP A 86 9.83 -12.64 11.33
CA ASP A 86 9.65 -12.30 9.90
C ASP A 86 8.89 -11.00 9.64
N GLU A 87 8.83 -10.03 10.48
CA GLU A 87 8.16 -8.74 10.27
C GLU A 87 6.75 -8.83 9.61
N THR A 88 6.12 -9.99 9.75
CA THR A 88 4.76 -10.20 9.20
C THR A 88 3.78 -9.30 9.91
N PHE A 89 3.00 -8.56 9.15
CA PHE A 89 1.92 -7.74 9.69
C PHE A 89 0.59 -8.09 9.02
N THR A 90 -0.50 -7.79 9.70
CA THR A 90 -1.86 -8.07 9.21
C THR A 90 -2.59 -6.78 8.91
N PHE A 91 -3.18 -6.69 7.74
CA PHE A 91 -4.04 -5.59 7.32
C PHE A 91 -5.30 -6.14 6.67
N GLU A 92 -6.48 -5.71 7.11
CA GLU A 92 -7.80 -6.17 6.63
C GLU A 92 -8.01 -7.70 6.65
N GLY A 93 -7.28 -8.41 7.53
CA GLY A 93 -7.36 -9.88 7.64
C GLY A 93 -6.34 -10.64 6.79
N ASP A 94 -5.65 -9.97 5.88
CA ASP A 94 -4.56 -10.54 5.09
C ASP A 94 -3.21 -10.33 5.79
N SER A 95 -2.32 -11.31 5.69
CA SER A 95 -0.97 -11.26 6.26
C SER A 95 0.05 -10.96 5.17
N TYR A 96 0.93 -10.02 5.44
CA TYR A 96 1.96 -9.53 4.52
C TYR A 96 3.33 -9.68 5.16
N THR A 97 4.25 -10.32 4.44
CA THR A 97 5.63 -10.50 4.88
C THR A 97 6.57 -9.80 3.89
N PRO A 98 7.37 -8.82 4.32
CA PRO A 98 8.35 -8.18 3.47
C PRO A 98 9.38 -9.20 2.95
N GLN A 99 9.65 -9.14 1.66
CA GLN A 99 10.71 -9.88 0.99
C GLN A 99 11.89 -8.95 0.78
N ILE A 100 13.07 -9.37 1.23
CA ILE A 100 14.29 -8.57 1.18
C ILE A 100 15.23 -9.18 0.16
N THR A 101 15.73 -8.38 -0.77
CA THR A 101 16.76 -8.79 -1.72
C THR A 101 17.99 -7.92 -1.54
N ILE A 102 19.13 -8.57 -1.35
CA ILE A 102 20.44 -7.93 -1.21
C ILE A 102 21.34 -8.47 -2.32
N SER A 103 21.76 -7.63 -3.23
CA SER A 103 22.62 -8.03 -4.35
C SER A 103 23.84 -7.12 -4.47
N ASP A 104 24.89 -7.66 -5.02
CA ASP A 104 26.09 -6.90 -5.33
C ASP A 104 25.87 -6.03 -6.56
N ALA A 105 26.07 -4.74 -6.42
CA ALA A 105 25.97 -3.75 -7.48
C ALA A 105 27.33 -3.27 -7.99
N SER A 106 28.44 -3.68 -7.33
CA SER A 106 29.78 -3.25 -7.71
C SER A 106 30.29 -3.93 -8.98
N GLY A 107 29.77 -5.13 -9.29
CA GLY A 107 30.20 -5.91 -10.46
C GLY A 107 31.59 -6.52 -10.32
N ASP A 108 32.17 -6.45 -9.15
CA ASP A 108 33.50 -7.02 -8.84
C ASP A 108 33.45 -7.86 -7.55
N ALA A 109 34.55 -8.58 -7.29
CA ALA A 109 34.67 -9.44 -6.11
C ALA A 109 34.78 -8.66 -4.78
N SER A 110 34.95 -7.34 -4.83
CA SER A 110 35.11 -6.50 -3.62
C SER A 110 33.80 -6.28 -2.90
N LYS A 111 32.65 -6.33 -3.64
CA LYS A 111 31.30 -6.08 -3.10
C LYS A 111 31.25 -4.79 -2.29
N THR A 112 31.73 -3.69 -2.88
CA THR A 112 31.78 -2.36 -2.21
C THR A 112 30.47 -1.57 -2.36
N LEU A 113 29.56 -2.05 -3.19
CA LEU A 113 28.26 -1.43 -3.42
C LEU A 113 27.17 -2.49 -3.40
N LEU A 114 26.17 -2.33 -2.55
CA LEU A 114 25.04 -3.24 -2.43
C LEU A 114 23.75 -2.57 -2.89
N ASP A 115 22.99 -3.26 -3.73
CA ASP A 115 21.60 -2.93 -4.02
C ASP A 115 20.69 -3.63 -3.00
N LEU A 116 19.90 -2.84 -2.29
CA LEU A 116 18.95 -3.29 -1.30
C LEU A 116 17.54 -3.09 -1.86
N THR A 117 16.73 -4.13 -1.89
CA THR A 117 15.35 -4.05 -2.34
C THR A 117 14.44 -4.71 -1.32
N VAL A 118 13.37 -4.00 -0.95
CA VAL A 118 12.26 -4.53 -0.14
C VAL A 118 11.04 -4.59 -1.02
N THR A 119 10.45 -5.78 -1.13
CA THR A 119 9.23 -6.02 -1.91
C THR A 119 8.11 -6.46 -0.99
N LEU A 120 6.94 -5.87 -1.16
CA LEU A 120 5.73 -6.17 -0.44
C LEU A 120 4.57 -6.25 -1.44
N GLU A 121 4.09 -7.48 -1.70
CA GLU A 121 3.10 -7.74 -2.74
C GLU A 121 3.57 -7.24 -4.13
N SER A 122 2.92 -6.23 -4.69
CA SER A 122 3.28 -5.60 -5.96
C SER A 122 4.14 -4.34 -5.82
N MET A 123 4.45 -3.94 -4.59
CA MET A 123 5.24 -2.75 -4.29
C MET A 123 6.69 -3.12 -4.01
N SER A 124 7.63 -2.37 -4.58
CA SER A 124 9.05 -2.54 -4.37
C SER A 124 9.73 -1.19 -4.11
N ILE A 125 10.61 -1.15 -3.11
CA ILE A 125 11.46 0.00 -2.79
C ILE A 125 12.90 -0.48 -2.85
N SER A 126 13.75 0.25 -3.56
CA SER A 126 15.17 -0.08 -3.68
C SER A 126 16.05 1.12 -3.36
N THR A 127 17.24 0.82 -2.83
CA THR A 127 18.28 1.81 -2.55
C THR A 127 19.65 1.16 -2.68
N ARG A 128 20.72 1.97 -2.62
CA ARG A 128 22.10 1.52 -2.64
C ARG A 128 22.80 1.89 -1.36
N LYS A 129 23.66 0.99 -0.90
CA LYS A 129 24.55 1.22 0.24
C LYS A 129 25.98 0.90 -0.18
N ALA A 130 26.88 1.87 0.03
CA ALA A 130 28.29 1.73 -0.24
C ALA A 130 29.08 1.51 1.06
N ASP A 131 30.22 0.86 0.94
CA ASP A 131 31.24 0.78 1.98
C ASP A 131 32.10 2.06 1.92
N PHE A 132 32.13 2.81 3.03
CA PHE A 132 32.90 4.06 3.16
C PHE A 132 33.96 3.94 4.25
#